data_c1f3a18353b8b09783c7cbf6f2e20e39
#
_entry.id   c1f3a18353b8b09783c7cbf6f2e20e39
#
_cell.length_a   1.000
_cell.length_b   1.000
_cell.length_c   1.000
_cell.angle_alpha   90.00
_cell.angle_beta   90.00
_cell.angle_gamma   90.00
#
_symmetry.space_group_name_H-M   'P 1'
#
loop_
_entity.id
_entity.type
_entity.pdbx_description
1 polymer ?
#
loop_
_entity_poly.entity_id
_entity_poly.type
_entity_poly.pdbx_seq_one_letter_code
_entity_poly.pdbx_strand_id
1 'polypeptide(L)'
;MVADRRGRQFDPGSFWGRQTGPNPTDRAKLGSKRHLICDGRGVPLAVKLTGANRNDSQQALALVDAIPRLQGERGRPRHRPDCVLGDRGYDAESIRQGLRDRRIIPFLAKRNTEHGSGLGRWRWVVERTFAWLNQFRRLRVRYEKRVDIHEAFLSLGCALICWRFLRANWMTG
;
A
#
# COMPACT_ATOMS: atom_id res chain seq x y z
N MET A 1 -2.12 -6.78 3.61
CA MET A 1 -3.30 -5.90 3.68
C MET A 1 -3.10 -4.72 2.75
N VAL A 2 -4.12 -4.36 1.98
CA VAL A 2 -4.04 -3.28 1.00
C VAL A 2 -4.99 -2.18 1.43
N ALA A 3 -4.52 -0.95 1.53
CA ALA A 3 -5.34 0.21 1.81
C ALA A 3 -4.89 1.45 1.05
N ASP A 4 -5.79 2.39 0.88
CA ASP A 4 -5.59 3.68 0.26
C ASP A 4 -5.52 4.80 1.30
N ARG A 5 -4.60 5.73 1.15
CA ARG A 5 -4.72 7.05 1.76
C ARG A 5 -4.20 8.16 0.85
N ARG A 6 -4.98 9.21 0.84
CA ARG A 6 -4.86 10.41 0.02
C ARG A 6 -3.85 11.38 0.62
N GLY A 7 -2.83 11.75 -0.15
CA GLY A 7 -2.01 12.90 0.18
C GLY A 7 -2.72 14.19 -0.21
N ARG A 8 -2.85 15.15 0.68
CA ARG A 8 -3.31 16.49 0.33
C ARG A 8 -2.29 17.17 -0.56
N GLN A 9 -2.79 17.88 -1.55
CA GLN A 9 -2.01 18.50 -2.57
C GLN A 9 -2.00 20.02 -2.47
N PHE A 10 -0.94 20.60 -3.01
CA PHE A 10 -0.81 22.02 -3.24
C PHE A 10 -0.56 22.31 -4.74
N ASP A 11 -1.37 23.22 -5.27
CA ASP A 11 -1.28 24.13 -6.39
C ASP A 11 -1.25 23.66 -7.87
N PRO A 12 -2.06 24.34 -8.71
CA PRO A 12 -2.33 24.01 -10.10
C PRO A 12 -1.42 24.76 -11.05
N GLY A 13 -0.23 24.27 -11.27
CA GLY A 13 0.66 24.79 -12.33
C GLY A 13 1.16 23.67 -13.22
N SER A 14 0.61 23.58 -14.38
CA SER A 14 0.99 23.00 -15.68
C SER A 14 2.12 21.97 -15.87
N PHE A 15 2.75 21.40 -14.82
CA PHE A 15 3.81 20.37 -14.95
C PHE A 15 3.68 19.25 -13.91
N TRP A 16 2.47 18.79 -13.68
CA TRP A 16 2.26 17.61 -12.84
C TRP A 16 2.62 16.36 -13.64
N GLY A 17 3.68 15.71 -13.20
CA GLY A 17 4.19 14.50 -13.83
C GLY A 17 3.21 13.33 -13.84
N ARG A 18 3.58 12.26 -14.50
CA ARG A 18 2.86 10.98 -14.53
C ARG A 18 2.39 10.58 -13.12
N GLN A 19 1.30 9.82 -13.01
CA GLN A 19 0.70 9.34 -11.75
C GLN A 19 0.08 10.44 -10.85
N THR A 20 -0.39 11.50 -11.46
CA THR A 20 -1.37 12.43 -10.86
C THR A 20 -2.69 12.32 -11.61
N GLY A 21 -3.78 12.53 -10.90
CA GLY A 21 -5.12 12.52 -11.48
C GLY A 21 -6.12 13.25 -10.60
N PRO A 22 -7.29 13.65 -11.14
CA PRO A 22 -8.32 14.32 -10.37
C PRO A 22 -8.78 13.43 -9.21
N ASN A 23 -8.77 13.98 -8.01
CA ASN A 23 -9.22 13.26 -6.83
C ASN A 23 -10.75 13.35 -6.74
N PRO A 24 -11.49 12.24 -6.86
CA PRO A 24 -12.95 12.25 -6.86
C PRO A 24 -13.56 12.71 -5.53
N THR A 25 -12.79 12.77 -4.46
CA THR A 25 -13.28 13.13 -3.13
C THR A 25 -12.73 14.47 -2.62
N ASP A 26 -11.92 15.16 -3.41
CA ASP A 26 -11.37 16.48 -3.05
C ASP A 26 -11.52 17.45 -4.23
N ARG A 27 -12.79 17.69 -4.63
CA ARG A 27 -13.18 18.66 -5.67
C ARG A 27 -12.32 18.56 -6.93
N ALA A 28 -12.02 17.35 -7.39
CA ALA A 28 -11.18 17.06 -8.55
C ALA A 28 -9.76 17.67 -8.53
N LYS A 29 -9.25 18.09 -7.37
CA LYS A 29 -7.85 18.51 -7.27
C LYS A 29 -6.93 17.38 -7.68
N LEU A 30 -5.88 17.72 -8.41
CA LEU A 30 -4.89 16.74 -8.84
C LEU A 30 -4.20 16.13 -7.62
N GLY A 31 -4.13 14.82 -7.54
CA GLY A 31 -3.54 14.09 -6.43
C GLY A 31 -2.91 12.79 -6.85
N SER A 32 -2.10 12.25 -5.97
CA SER A 32 -1.53 10.92 -6.10
C SER A 32 -2.02 10.03 -4.97
N LYS A 33 -2.20 8.77 -5.29
CA LYS A 33 -2.67 7.73 -4.38
C LYS A 33 -1.55 6.73 -4.11
N ARG A 34 -1.31 6.42 -2.86
CA ARG A 34 -0.32 5.43 -2.44
C ARG A 34 -1.01 4.10 -2.15
N HIS A 35 -0.61 3.06 -2.83
CA HIS A 35 -1.05 1.69 -2.59
C HIS A 35 0.06 0.97 -1.85
N LEU A 36 -0.29 0.32 -0.75
CA LEU A 36 0.65 -0.34 0.14
C LEU A 36 0.17 -1.75 0.46
N ILE A 37 1.10 -2.70 0.46
CA ILE A 37 0.91 -4.01 1.08
C ILE A 37 1.94 -4.15 2.21
N CYS A 38 1.50 -4.59 3.37
CA CYS A 38 2.36 -4.83 4.53
C CYS A 38 2.06 -6.20 5.14
N ASP A 39 3.00 -6.69 5.96
CA ASP A 39 2.80 -7.90 6.75
C ASP A 39 1.84 -7.67 7.93
N GLY A 40 1.58 -8.72 8.74
CA GLY A 40 0.70 -8.64 9.91
C GLY A 40 1.21 -7.71 11.02
N ARG A 41 2.47 -7.32 11.00
CA ARG A 41 3.09 -6.38 11.95
C ARG A 41 3.16 -4.95 11.41
N GLY A 42 2.73 -4.73 10.16
CA GLY A 42 2.77 -3.43 9.50
C GLY A 42 4.11 -3.11 8.82
N VAL A 43 4.99 -4.10 8.65
CA VAL A 43 6.22 -3.91 7.87
C VAL A 43 5.85 -3.80 6.39
N PRO A 44 6.20 -2.70 5.69
CA PRO A 44 5.88 -2.54 4.29
C PRO A 44 6.62 -3.57 3.43
N LEU A 45 5.86 -4.29 2.59
CA LEU A 45 6.38 -5.29 1.66
C LEU A 45 6.51 -4.75 0.24
N ALA A 46 5.52 -4.00 -0.21
CA ALA A 46 5.56 -3.31 -1.49
C ALA A 46 4.70 -2.05 -1.44
N VAL A 47 5.08 -1.06 -2.25
CA VAL A 47 4.38 0.21 -2.38
C VAL A 47 4.34 0.63 -3.84
N LYS A 48 3.23 1.23 -4.26
CA LYS A 48 3.05 1.81 -5.60
C LYS A 48 2.37 3.16 -5.50
N LEU A 49 2.69 4.03 -6.44
CA LEU A 49 2.06 5.33 -6.63
C LEU A 49 1.18 5.31 -7.88
N THR A 50 -0.01 5.91 -7.82
CA THR A 50 -0.88 6.11 -8.99
C THR A 50 -1.53 7.49 -8.93
N GLY A 51 -2.16 7.91 -10.03
CA GLY A 51 -3.06 9.05 -9.99
C GLY A 51 -4.26 8.79 -9.06
N ALA A 52 -4.76 9.83 -8.41
CA ALA A 52 -5.86 9.71 -7.45
C ALA A 52 -7.17 9.19 -8.07
N ASN A 53 -7.33 9.29 -9.39
CA ASN A 53 -8.46 8.77 -10.15
C ASN A 53 -8.39 7.27 -10.44
N ARG A 54 -7.28 6.59 -10.14
CA ARG A 54 -7.15 5.16 -10.39
C ARG A 54 -7.89 4.34 -9.33
N ASN A 55 -8.54 3.27 -9.80
CA ASN A 55 -9.23 2.35 -8.90
C ASN A 55 -8.20 1.49 -8.12
N ASP A 56 -8.42 1.35 -6.83
CA ASP A 56 -7.53 0.59 -5.92
C ASP A 56 -7.47 -0.89 -6.29
N SER A 57 -8.60 -1.45 -6.72
CA SER A 57 -8.71 -2.85 -7.11
C SER A 57 -7.72 -3.25 -8.21
N GLN A 58 -7.47 -2.35 -9.17
CA GLN A 58 -6.55 -2.60 -10.28
C GLN A 58 -5.08 -2.74 -9.84
N GLN A 59 -4.73 -2.24 -8.65
CA GLN A 59 -3.35 -2.28 -8.14
C GLN A 59 -3.06 -3.47 -7.25
N ALA A 60 -4.08 -4.21 -6.81
CA ALA A 60 -3.94 -5.29 -5.83
C ALA A 60 -2.97 -6.39 -6.30
N LEU A 61 -3.20 -6.97 -7.48
CA LEU A 61 -2.35 -8.03 -8.02
C LEU A 61 -0.95 -7.52 -8.33
N ALA A 62 -0.85 -6.32 -8.88
CA ALA A 62 0.43 -5.69 -9.19
C ALA A 62 1.27 -5.35 -7.93
N LEU A 63 0.63 -5.10 -6.78
CA LEU A 63 1.31 -4.95 -5.48
C LEU A 63 1.81 -6.30 -4.96
N VAL A 64 1.00 -7.34 -5.07
CA VAL A 64 1.40 -8.70 -4.68
C VAL A 64 2.60 -9.17 -5.50
N ASP A 65 2.60 -8.94 -6.81
CA ASP A 65 3.69 -9.31 -7.69
C ASP A 65 4.97 -8.49 -7.45
N ALA A 66 4.82 -7.29 -6.85
CA ALA A 66 5.94 -6.42 -6.48
C ALA A 66 6.60 -6.78 -5.13
N ILE A 67 6.08 -7.76 -4.38
CA ILE A 67 6.70 -8.22 -3.14
C ILE A 67 8.09 -8.80 -3.48
N PRO A 68 9.17 -8.28 -2.86
CA PRO A 68 10.50 -8.82 -3.10
C PRO A 68 10.64 -10.24 -2.56
N ARG A 69 11.62 -10.98 -3.05
CA ARG A 69 11.97 -12.27 -2.45
C ARG A 69 12.59 -12.04 -1.08
N LEU A 70 11.91 -12.50 -0.05
CA LEU A 70 12.36 -12.39 1.33
C LEU A 70 13.07 -13.69 1.70
N GLN A 71 14.36 -13.60 1.99
CA GLN A 71 15.16 -14.73 2.43
C GLN A 71 15.30 -14.70 3.95
N GLY A 72 14.94 -15.81 4.60
CA GLY A 72 15.27 -16.06 5.99
C GLY A 72 16.66 -16.69 6.12
N GLU A 73 17.06 -17.07 7.32
CA GLU A 73 18.36 -17.70 7.59
C GLU A 73 18.52 -19.05 6.87
N ARG A 74 17.43 -19.78 6.71
CA ARG A 74 17.40 -21.11 6.05
C ARG A 74 16.19 -21.23 5.13
N GLY A 75 16.35 -21.95 4.02
CA GLY A 75 15.28 -22.32 3.12
C GLY A 75 15.17 -21.45 1.85
N ARG A 76 14.17 -21.78 1.02
CA ARG A 76 13.94 -21.06 -0.24
C ARG A 76 13.36 -19.68 0.03
N PRO A 77 13.83 -18.62 -0.64
CA PRO A 77 13.26 -17.28 -0.50
C PRO A 77 11.75 -17.25 -0.75
N ARG A 78 10.99 -16.68 0.19
CA ARG A 78 9.55 -16.48 0.04
C ARG A 78 9.29 -15.15 -0.67
N HIS A 79 8.39 -15.17 -1.64
CA HIS A 79 7.95 -13.94 -2.33
C HIS A 79 6.42 -13.87 -2.46
N ARG A 80 5.72 -14.85 -1.92
CA ARG A 80 4.26 -14.91 -1.93
C ARG A 80 3.77 -15.05 -0.49
N PRO A 81 2.81 -14.23 -0.05
CA PRO A 81 2.13 -14.44 1.22
C PRO A 81 1.20 -15.65 1.13
N ASP A 82 0.90 -16.27 2.26
CA ASP A 82 -0.06 -17.37 2.31
C ASP A 82 -1.50 -16.85 2.11
N CYS A 83 -1.76 -15.62 2.57
CA CYS A 83 -3.05 -14.96 2.39
C CYS A 83 -2.90 -13.44 2.21
N VAL A 84 -3.91 -12.82 1.59
CA VAL A 84 -4.02 -11.38 1.45
C VAL A 84 -5.36 -10.92 2.01
N LEU A 85 -5.30 -9.99 2.96
CA LEU A 85 -6.48 -9.33 3.52
C LEU A 85 -6.69 -8.00 2.78
N GLY A 86 -7.92 -7.75 2.36
CA GLY A 86 -8.29 -6.49 1.70
C GLY A 86 -9.67 -6.00 2.12
N ASP A 87 -9.87 -4.69 2.06
CA ASP A 87 -11.15 -4.09 2.36
C ASP A 87 -12.16 -4.25 1.20
N ARG A 88 -13.36 -3.68 1.37
CA ARG A 88 -14.43 -3.73 0.36
C ARG A 88 -14.07 -3.07 -0.98
N GLY A 89 -13.06 -2.19 -0.99
CA GLY A 89 -12.55 -1.57 -2.22
C GLY A 89 -11.92 -2.57 -3.18
N TYR A 90 -11.43 -3.70 -2.64
CA TYR A 90 -10.79 -4.78 -3.39
C TYR A 90 -11.74 -5.95 -3.70
N ASP A 91 -13.04 -5.82 -3.42
CA ASP A 91 -14.02 -6.86 -3.70
C ASP A 91 -14.34 -6.95 -5.20
N ALA A 92 -13.59 -7.77 -5.90
CA ALA A 92 -13.80 -8.15 -7.28
C ALA A 92 -13.40 -9.61 -7.49
N GLU A 93 -14.22 -10.37 -8.23
CA GLU A 93 -13.91 -11.78 -8.46
C GLU A 93 -12.63 -11.96 -9.26
N SER A 94 -12.31 -11.07 -10.17
CA SER A 94 -11.04 -11.06 -10.90
C SER A 94 -9.82 -10.98 -9.99
N ILE A 95 -9.92 -10.23 -8.87
CA ILE A 95 -8.84 -10.16 -7.87
C ILE A 95 -8.78 -11.46 -7.07
N ARG A 96 -9.94 -12.00 -6.64
CA ARG A 96 -9.99 -13.27 -5.92
C ARG A 96 -9.38 -14.39 -6.74
N GLN A 97 -9.78 -14.47 -8.02
CA GLN A 97 -9.22 -15.46 -8.93
C GLN A 97 -7.73 -15.24 -9.17
N GLY A 98 -7.30 -14.02 -9.44
CA GLY A 98 -5.89 -13.70 -9.62
C GLY A 98 -5.01 -13.99 -8.40
N LEU A 99 -5.55 -13.90 -7.18
CA LEU A 99 -4.87 -14.34 -5.96
C LEU A 99 -4.80 -15.87 -5.87
N ARG A 100 -5.90 -16.58 -6.15
CA ARG A 100 -5.95 -18.07 -6.18
C ARG A 100 -4.95 -18.65 -7.20
N ASP A 101 -4.87 -18.05 -8.39
CA ASP A 101 -3.91 -18.43 -9.44
C ASP A 101 -2.45 -18.33 -8.95
N ARG A 102 -2.20 -17.41 -8.03
CA ARG A 102 -0.91 -17.24 -7.35
C ARG A 102 -0.76 -18.14 -6.12
N ARG A 103 -1.73 -19.00 -5.84
CA ARG A 103 -1.82 -19.85 -4.64
C ARG A 103 -1.86 -19.02 -3.34
N ILE A 104 -2.55 -17.88 -3.37
CA ILE A 104 -2.74 -16.99 -2.24
C ILE A 104 -4.21 -17.02 -1.84
N ILE A 105 -4.49 -17.19 -0.55
CA ILE A 105 -5.86 -17.22 -0.03
C ILE A 105 -6.40 -15.77 0.04
N PRO A 106 -7.50 -15.44 -0.67
CA PRO A 106 -8.07 -14.10 -0.65
C PRO A 106 -9.04 -13.92 0.53
N PHE A 107 -8.67 -13.15 1.53
CA PHE A 107 -9.56 -12.65 2.58
C PHE A 107 -10.01 -11.22 2.26
N LEU A 108 -10.87 -11.08 1.27
CA LEU A 108 -11.41 -9.78 0.84
C LEU A 108 -12.82 -9.60 1.39
N ALA A 109 -13.06 -8.46 2.04
CA ALA A 109 -14.40 -8.13 2.54
C ALA A 109 -15.37 -7.97 1.36
N LYS A 110 -16.54 -8.63 1.44
CA LYS A 110 -17.58 -8.51 0.42
C LYS A 110 -18.31 -7.17 0.51
N ARG A 111 -18.64 -6.59 -0.64
CA ARG A 111 -19.56 -5.45 -0.71
C ARG A 111 -20.96 -5.90 -0.36
N ASN A 112 -21.78 -4.96 0.11
CA ASN A 112 -23.20 -5.19 0.42
C ASN A 112 -23.47 -6.33 1.43
N THR A 113 -22.51 -6.64 2.30
CA THR A 113 -22.73 -7.50 3.47
C THR A 113 -22.81 -6.64 4.72
N GLU A 114 -23.64 -7.07 5.70
CA GLU A 114 -23.72 -6.43 7.01
C GLU A 114 -22.34 -6.31 7.69
N HIS A 115 -22.24 -5.41 8.66
CA HIS A 115 -21.02 -5.25 9.42
C HIS A 115 -20.69 -6.53 10.18
N GLY A 116 -19.50 -7.12 9.96
CA GLY A 116 -19.11 -8.33 10.65
C GLY A 116 -18.09 -9.23 9.95
N SER A 117 -17.46 -8.78 8.85
CA SER A 117 -16.42 -9.58 8.16
C SER A 117 -15.20 -9.94 9.05
N GLY A 118 -15.12 -9.43 10.28
CA GLY A 118 -14.00 -9.62 11.19
C GLY A 118 -12.68 -8.96 10.73
N LEU A 119 -12.63 -8.50 9.48
CA LEU A 119 -11.43 -7.89 8.89
C LEU A 119 -11.13 -6.50 9.44
N GLY A 120 -12.10 -5.83 10.07
CA GLY A 120 -11.94 -4.52 10.68
C GLY A 120 -10.85 -4.50 11.75
N ARG A 121 -10.69 -5.60 12.50
CA ARG A 121 -9.63 -5.75 13.51
C ARG A 121 -8.21 -5.73 12.95
N TRP A 122 -8.03 -5.96 11.64
CA TRP A 122 -6.72 -5.94 10.98
C TRP A 122 -6.44 -4.65 10.21
N ARG A 123 -7.48 -3.83 10.02
CA ARG A 123 -7.36 -2.57 9.27
C ARG A 123 -6.37 -1.60 9.91
N TRP A 124 -6.32 -1.56 11.23
CA TRP A 124 -5.40 -0.72 11.97
C TRP A 124 -3.92 -0.94 11.62
N VAL A 125 -3.55 -2.16 11.19
CA VAL A 125 -2.16 -2.50 10.82
C VAL A 125 -1.70 -1.65 9.65
N VAL A 126 -2.50 -1.54 8.60
CA VAL A 126 -2.18 -0.72 7.43
C VAL A 126 -2.29 0.77 7.75
N GLU A 127 -3.30 1.16 8.53
CA GLU A 127 -3.46 2.55 8.97
C GLU A 127 -2.25 3.02 9.76
N ARG A 128 -1.71 2.17 10.64
CA ARG A 128 -0.49 2.42 11.38
C ARG A 128 0.72 2.59 10.45
N THR A 129 0.88 1.74 9.45
CA THR A 129 1.97 1.86 8.48
C THR A 129 1.88 3.18 7.70
N PHE A 130 0.69 3.57 7.28
CA PHE A 130 0.49 4.88 6.68
C PHE A 130 0.75 6.04 7.66
N ALA A 131 0.40 5.88 8.94
CA ALA A 131 0.70 6.87 9.96
C ALA A 131 2.22 7.06 10.12
N TRP A 132 3.00 5.97 10.12
CA TRP A 132 4.46 6.05 10.13
C TRP A 132 5.02 6.75 8.89
N LEU A 133 4.53 6.42 7.70
CA LEU A 133 4.93 7.09 6.46
C LEU A 133 4.58 8.59 6.49
N ASN A 134 3.45 8.96 7.08
CA ASN A 134 3.02 10.35 7.18
C ASN A 134 3.82 11.17 8.21
N GLN A 135 4.65 10.55 9.06
CA GLN A 135 5.60 11.26 9.90
C GLN A 135 6.72 11.91 9.08
N PHE A 136 7.03 11.35 7.92
CA PHE A 136 7.99 11.98 7.00
C PHE A 136 7.31 13.14 6.28
N ARG A 137 7.80 14.35 6.52
CA ARG A 137 7.21 15.60 5.99
C ARG A 137 6.97 15.55 4.47
N ARG A 138 7.92 15.02 3.69
CA ARG A 138 7.83 14.92 2.24
C ARG A 138 6.87 13.82 1.75
N LEU A 139 6.47 12.91 2.63
CA LEU A 139 5.44 11.91 2.32
C LEU A 139 4.05 12.33 2.79
N ARG A 140 3.97 13.20 3.79
CA ARG A 140 2.68 13.71 4.26
C ARG A 140 2.01 14.62 3.23
N VAL A 141 2.82 15.45 2.57
CA VAL A 141 2.43 16.33 1.47
C VAL A 141 3.41 16.11 0.33
N ARG A 142 2.89 15.93 -0.90
CA ARG A 142 3.75 15.80 -2.07
C ARG A 142 4.24 17.16 -2.52
N TYR A 143 5.55 17.40 -2.39
CA TYR A 143 6.23 18.58 -2.89
C TYR A 143 6.87 18.34 -4.25
N GLU A 144 7.21 17.10 -4.55
CA GLU A 144 7.95 16.72 -5.74
C GLU A 144 7.03 16.70 -6.96
N LYS A 145 7.37 17.51 -7.98
CA LYS A 145 6.72 17.48 -9.30
C LYS A 145 7.04 16.18 -10.03
N ARG A 146 8.28 15.73 -9.95
CA ARG A 146 8.75 14.47 -10.54
C ARG A 146 8.26 13.27 -9.72
N VAL A 147 7.69 12.30 -10.44
CA VAL A 147 7.14 11.08 -9.85
C VAL A 147 8.21 10.19 -9.27
N ASP A 148 9.30 10.00 -10.02
CA ASP A 148 10.43 9.16 -9.63
C ASP A 148 11.07 9.62 -8.32
N ILE A 149 11.17 10.92 -8.09
CA ILE A 149 11.69 11.48 -6.85
C ILE A 149 10.72 11.20 -5.69
N HIS A 150 9.42 11.39 -5.91
CA HIS A 150 8.44 11.07 -4.87
C HIS A 150 8.39 9.57 -4.54
N GLU A 151 8.51 8.70 -5.54
CA GLU A 151 8.62 7.25 -5.35
C GLU A 151 9.91 6.87 -4.61
N ALA A 152 11.02 7.54 -4.89
CA ALA A 152 12.27 7.33 -4.16
C ALA A 152 12.12 7.69 -2.67
N PHE A 153 11.49 8.83 -2.33
CA PHE A 153 11.19 9.17 -0.94
C PHE A 153 10.23 8.17 -0.28
N LEU A 154 9.25 7.67 -1.02
CA LEU A 154 8.33 6.67 -0.51
C LEU A 154 9.05 5.35 -0.21
N SER A 155 9.93 4.90 -1.10
CA SER A 155 10.77 3.72 -0.93
C SER A 155 11.73 3.88 0.25
N LEU A 156 12.36 5.06 0.39
CA LEU A 156 13.22 5.38 1.52
C LEU A 156 12.44 5.36 2.84
N GLY A 157 11.24 5.92 2.87
CA GLY A 157 10.36 5.87 4.04
C GLY A 157 10.01 4.43 4.45
N CYS A 158 9.70 3.57 3.48
CA CYS A 158 9.47 2.15 3.72
C CYS A 158 10.74 1.46 4.25
N ALA A 159 11.90 1.72 3.66
CA ALA A 159 13.17 1.16 4.11
C ALA A 159 13.51 1.56 5.56
N LEU A 160 13.25 2.81 5.94
CA LEU A 160 13.46 3.27 7.32
C LEU A 160 12.50 2.60 8.32
N ILE A 161 11.26 2.31 7.91
CA ILE A 161 10.33 1.53 8.74
C ILE A 161 10.88 0.11 8.92
N CYS A 162 11.27 -0.57 7.84
CA CYS A 162 11.87 -1.91 7.90
C CYS A 162 13.11 -1.93 8.79
N TRP A 163 14.00 -0.95 8.65
CA TRP A 163 15.20 -0.82 9.47
C TRP A 163 14.89 -0.69 10.96
N ARG A 164 13.88 0.11 11.33
CA ARG A 164 13.44 0.23 12.73
C ARG A 164 12.98 -1.11 13.31
N PHE A 165 12.25 -1.91 12.52
CA PHE A 165 11.84 -3.25 12.93
C PHE A 165 13.02 -4.21 13.10
N LEU A 166 13.98 -4.21 12.18
CA LEU A 166 15.18 -5.03 12.29
C LEU A 166 15.97 -4.66 13.54
N ARG A 167 16.21 -3.37 13.75
CA ARG A 167 16.95 -2.88 14.92
C ARG A 167 16.27 -3.25 16.23
N ALA A 168 14.95 -3.11 16.34
CA ALA A 168 14.20 -3.48 17.52
C ALA A 168 14.34 -4.98 17.85
N ASN A 169 14.25 -5.84 16.84
CA ASN A 169 14.38 -7.29 17.04
C ASN A 169 15.83 -7.71 17.36
N TRP A 170 16.84 -6.98 16.89
CA TRP A 170 18.25 -7.30 17.16
C TRP A 170 18.69 -6.92 18.58
N MET A 171 18.04 -5.91 19.19
CA MET A 171 18.35 -5.47 20.56
C MET A 171 17.63 -6.30 21.63
N THR A 172 16.72 -7.18 21.27
CA THR A 172 15.92 -8.03 22.18
C THR A 172 16.29 -9.51 22.13
N GLY A 173 17.26 -9.93 21.33
CA GLY A 173 17.85 -11.26 21.27
C GLY A 173 19.26 -11.26 21.81
#